data_f2f48c5b03e63bb6b5a319b8b418efd5
#
_entry.id   f2f48c5b03e63bb6b5a319b8b418efd5
#
_cell.length_a   1.000
_cell.length_b   1.000
_cell.length_c   1.000
_cell.angle_alpha   90.00
_cell.angle_beta   90.00
_cell.angle_gamma   90.00
#
_symmetry.space_group_name_H-M   'P 1'
#
loop_
_entity.id
_entity.type
_entity.pdbx_description
1 polymer ?
#
loop_
_entity_poly.entity_id
_entity_poly.type
_entity_poly.pdbx_seq_one_letter_code
_entity_poly.pdbx_strand_id
1 'polypeptide(L)'
;MFPLQLVVFPRTRLPLHIFEERYKQMVGNAIRDESEFGIVLARKDGIVNAGCTVKVEKVLEMYPDGRMDIMTRGERRFEIDGLNEEEDYLRAEVSFFDDDDAIAAPEEDREKAIRHYRTLNELGTARNHSEPDLQDPQLSFQLAQAVPDLDFLSVLLRQRSEAGRLKELIHYLSGYLPKQKAIERMKELAPTNGYGQKPEGL
;
A
#
# COMPACT_ATOMS: atom_id res chain seq x y z
N MET A 1 -10.64 -13.49 -3.15
CA MET A 1 -10.06 -12.14 -2.91
C MET A 1 -9.89 -11.88 -1.43
N PHE A 2 -8.94 -11.03 -1.08
CA PHE A 2 -8.60 -10.65 0.29
C PHE A 2 -8.82 -9.15 0.50
N PRO A 3 -9.97 -8.73 1.07
CA PRO A 3 -10.23 -7.34 1.40
C PRO A 3 -9.37 -6.89 2.59
N LEU A 4 -8.56 -5.85 2.40
CA LEU A 4 -7.68 -5.29 3.42
C LEU A 4 -7.75 -3.76 3.44
N GLN A 5 -7.42 -3.13 4.58
CA GLN A 5 -7.31 -1.67 4.68
C GLN A 5 -5.94 -1.18 4.17
N LEU A 6 -5.58 -1.59 2.97
CA LEU A 6 -4.36 -1.17 2.28
C LEU A 6 -4.53 -1.27 0.76
N VAL A 7 -3.65 -0.63 0.02
CA VAL A 7 -3.52 -0.75 -1.42
C VAL A 7 -2.18 -1.40 -1.73
N VAL A 8 -2.21 -2.42 -2.58
CA VAL A 8 -1.01 -3.11 -3.09
C VAL A 8 -0.74 -2.62 -4.51
N PHE A 9 0.51 -2.42 -4.82
CA PHE A 9 0.96 -2.07 -6.17
C PHE A 9 1.75 -3.20 -6.80
N PRO A 10 1.78 -3.29 -8.14
CA PRO A 10 2.67 -4.21 -8.85
C PRO A 10 4.12 -4.07 -8.39
N ARG A 11 4.85 -5.18 -8.37
CA ARG A 11 6.29 -5.26 -8.05
C ARG A 11 6.67 -4.85 -6.63
N THR A 12 5.69 -4.54 -5.77
CA THR A 12 5.93 -4.19 -4.37
C THR A 12 5.75 -5.39 -3.46
N ARG A 13 6.57 -5.48 -2.40
CA ARG A 13 6.49 -6.55 -1.41
C ARG A 13 5.54 -6.18 -0.28
N LEU A 14 4.80 -7.18 0.17
CA LEU A 14 3.85 -7.06 1.28
C LEU A 14 3.96 -8.27 2.21
N PRO A 15 4.40 -8.09 3.46
CA PRO A 15 4.27 -9.13 4.48
C PRO A 15 2.82 -9.25 4.93
N LEU A 16 2.34 -10.48 5.09
CA LEU A 16 1.00 -10.76 5.57
C LEU A 16 1.05 -11.79 6.70
N HIS A 17 0.27 -11.55 7.75
CA HIS A 17 -0.05 -12.53 8.79
C HIS A 17 -1.43 -13.11 8.52
N ILE A 18 -1.51 -14.40 8.20
CA ILE A 18 -2.75 -15.09 7.84
C ILE A 18 -3.24 -15.90 9.05
N PHE A 19 -4.36 -15.50 9.63
CA PHE A 19 -4.91 -16.14 10.84
C PHE A 19 -6.37 -16.57 10.73
N GLU A 20 -7.16 -15.94 9.86
CA GLU A 20 -8.56 -16.33 9.63
C GLU A 20 -8.66 -17.60 8.80
N GLU A 21 -9.54 -18.54 9.17
CA GLU A 21 -9.65 -19.88 8.56
C GLU A 21 -9.90 -19.82 7.05
N ARG A 22 -10.83 -18.97 6.62
CA ARG A 22 -11.14 -18.75 5.20
C ARG A 22 -9.92 -18.30 4.37
N TYR A 23 -9.05 -17.49 4.97
CA TYR A 23 -7.84 -17.02 4.28
C TYR A 23 -6.67 -17.99 4.38
N LYS A 24 -6.61 -18.82 5.43
CA LYS A 24 -5.67 -19.96 5.49
C LYS A 24 -5.93 -20.91 4.32
N GLN A 25 -7.21 -21.24 4.07
CA GLN A 25 -7.59 -22.09 2.94
C GLN A 25 -7.23 -21.43 1.60
N MET A 26 -7.62 -20.17 1.38
CA MET A 26 -7.34 -19.45 0.14
C MET A 26 -5.84 -19.35 -0.16
N VAL A 27 -5.04 -18.94 0.83
CA VAL A 27 -3.59 -18.78 0.68
C VAL A 27 -2.90 -20.13 0.58
N GLY A 28 -3.35 -21.14 1.33
CA GLY A 28 -2.84 -22.51 1.22
C GLY A 28 -3.05 -23.11 -0.18
N ASN A 29 -4.20 -22.87 -0.79
CA ASN A 29 -4.46 -23.21 -2.19
C ASN A 29 -3.54 -22.45 -3.14
N ALA A 30 -3.38 -21.13 -2.94
CA ALA A 30 -2.52 -20.31 -3.78
C ALA A 30 -1.04 -20.76 -3.73
N ILE A 31 -0.55 -21.15 -2.55
CA ILE A 31 0.82 -21.70 -2.39
C ILE A 31 0.96 -23.02 -3.12
N ARG A 32 0.02 -23.96 -2.91
CA ARG A 32 0.07 -25.30 -3.52
C ARG A 32 0.01 -25.23 -5.05
N ASP A 33 -0.87 -24.36 -5.57
CA ASP A 33 -1.16 -24.26 -7.00
C ASP A 33 -0.26 -23.21 -7.70
N GLU A 34 0.70 -22.63 -6.97
CA GLU A 34 1.59 -21.53 -7.41
C GLU A 34 0.83 -20.37 -8.08
N SER A 35 -0.40 -20.13 -7.62
CA SER A 35 -1.32 -19.15 -8.19
C SER A 35 -1.32 -17.82 -7.45
N GLU A 36 -1.89 -16.81 -8.06
CA GLU A 36 -2.10 -15.48 -7.48
C GLU A 36 -3.44 -15.41 -6.76
N PHE A 37 -3.54 -14.50 -5.77
CA PHE A 37 -4.82 -14.10 -5.20
C PHE A 37 -4.95 -12.57 -5.18
N GLY A 38 -6.17 -12.07 -5.32
CA GLY A 38 -6.44 -10.63 -5.41
C GLY A 38 -6.51 -9.99 -4.02
N ILE A 39 -5.90 -8.81 -3.87
CA ILE A 39 -6.08 -7.91 -2.73
C ILE A 39 -6.81 -6.66 -3.19
N VAL A 40 -7.84 -6.26 -2.43
CA VAL A 40 -8.66 -5.07 -2.70
C VAL A 40 -8.75 -4.21 -1.44
N LEU A 41 -8.87 -2.90 -1.63
CA LEU A 41 -9.07 -1.97 -0.53
C LEU A 41 -10.48 -2.15 0.06
N ALA A 42 -10.53 -2.56 1.34
CA ALA A 42 -11.76 -2.60 2.13
C ALA A 42 -12.09 -1.22 2.70
N ARG A 43 -13.35 -0.84 2.64
CA ARG A 43 -13.92 0.36 3.25
C ARG A 43 -15.07 -0.02 4.18
N LYS A 44 -15.62 0.97 4.91
CA LYS A 44 -16.75 0.75 5.81
C LYS A 44 -18.02 0.28 5.09
N ASP A 45 -18.19 0.70 3.86
CA ASP A 45 -19.36 0.51 3.00
C ASP A 45 -19.14 -0.51 1.88
N GLY A 46 -18.03 -1.25 1.90
CA GLY A 46 -17.74 -2.28 0.90
C GLY A 46 -16.28 -2.35 0.51
N ILE A 47 -16.03 -2.70 -0.75
CA ILE A 47 -14.68 -2.80 -1.33
C ILE A 47 -14.56 -1.85 -2.53
N VAL A 48 -13.33 -1.41 -2.79
CA VAL A 48 -13.04 -0.66 -4.03
C VAL A 48 -13.02 -1.64 -5.21
N ASN A 49 -13.58 -1.24 -6.33
CA ASN A 49 -13.73 -2.09 -7.51
C ASN A 49 -12.41 -2.24 -8.33
N ALA A 50 -11.28 -2.02 -7.72
CA ALA A 50 -9.96 -2.25 -8.33
C ALA A 50 -9.00 -2.78 -7.28
N GLY A 51 -8.07 -3.63 -7.71
CA GLY A 51 -7.09 -4.26 -6.84
C GLY A 51 -5.81 -4.64 -7.56
N CYS A 52 -4.96 -5.32 -6.82
CA CYS A 52 -3.76 -5.94 -7.35
C CYS A 52 -3.70 -7.39 -6.90
N THR A 53 -3.35 -8.29 -7.81
CA THR A 53 -3.03 -9.67 -7.43
C THR A 53 -1.67 -9.72 -6.76
N VAL A 54 -1.50 -10.70 -5.88
CA VAL A 54 -0.22 -10.99 -5.26
C VAL A 54 0.12 -12.46 -5.42
N LYS A 55 1.41 -12.75 -5.51
CA LYS A 55 1.97 -14.10 -5.45
C LYS A 55 2.76 -14.26 -4.16
N VAL A 56 2.68 -15.44 -3.52
CA VAL A 56 3.52 -15.76 -2.36
C VAL A 56 4.95 -16.00 -2.83
N GLU A 57 5.88 -15.12 -2.44
CA GLU A 57 7.31 -15.31 -2.71
C GLU A 57 7.95 -16.27 -1.71
N LYS A 58 7.51 -16.21 -0.45
CA LYS A 58 8.09 -17.01 0.64
C LYS A 58 7.11 -17.17 1.79
N VAL A 59 7.04 -18.38 2.34
CA VAL A 59 6.48 -18.63 3.67
C VAL A 59 7.59 -18.35 4.69
N LEU A 60 7.39 -17.38 5.55
CA LEU A 60 8.36 -16.95 6.56
C LEU A 60 8.25 -17.82 7.80
N GLU A 61 7.00 -18.13 8.22
CA GLU A 61 6.70 -18.99 9.35
C GLU A 61 5.37 -19.72 9.15
N MET A 62 5.29 -20.97 9.58
CA MET A 62 4.08 -21.77 9.62
C MET A 62 3.84 -22.23 11.06
N TYR A 63 2.73 -21.79 11.64
CA TYR A 63 2.37 -22.10 13.02
C TYR A 63 1.61 -23.43 13.13
N PRO A 64 1.68 -24.13 14.30
CA PRO A 64 1.00 -25.42 14.49
C PRO A 64 -0.54 -25.35 14.34
N ASP A 65 -1.13 -24.19 14.55
CA ASP A 65 -2.58 -23.92 14.39
C ASP A 65 -2.97 -23.52 12.97
N GLY A 66 -2.04 -23.61 12.02
CA GLY A 66 -2.25 -23.29 10.62
C GLY A 66 -2.17 -21.80 10.28
N ARG A 67 -1.92 -20.91 11.25
CA ARG A 67 -1.54 -19.52 10.94
C ARG A 67 -0.22 -19.50 10.16
N MET A 68 -0.02 -18.47 9.36
CA MET A 68 1.22 -18.35 8.59
C MET A 68 1.63 -16.88 8.40
N ASP A 69 2.93 -16.65 8.45
CA ASP A 69 3.56 -15.41 8.02
C ASP A 69 4.14 -15.62 6.64
N ILE A 70 3.73 -14.79 5.71
CA ILE A 70 4.15 -14.90 4.32
C ILE A 70 4.69 -13.56 3.80
N MET A 71 5.63 -13.65 2.86
CA MET A 71 6.01 -12.53 2.03
C MET A 71 5.36 -12.69 0.67
N THR A 72 4.60 -11.67 0.28
CA THR A 72 3.95 -11.62 -1.04
C THR A 72 4.57 -10.52 -1.89
N ARG A 73 4.36 -10.63 -3.20
CA ARG A 73 4.70 -9.60 -4.18
C ARG A 73 3.49 -9.29 -5.03
N GLY A 74 3.23 -7.99 -5.24
CA GLY A 74 2.21 -7.51 -6.17
C GLY A 74 2.56 -7.84 -7.62
N GLU A 75 1.58 -8.32 -8.37
CA GLU A 75 1.74 -8.78 -9.74
C GLU A 75 0.92 -7.92 -10.71
N ARG A 76 -0.36 -8.16 -10.83
CA ARG A 76 -1.21 -7.58 -11.87
C ARG A 76 -2.33 -6.72 -11.29
N ARG A 77 -2.60 -5.59 -11.90
CA ARG A 77 -3.76 -4.76 -11.57
C ARG A 77 -5.01 -5.32 -12.23
N PHE A 78 -6.14 -5.19 -11.55
CA PHE A 78 -7.43 -5.64 -12.07
C PHE A 78 -8.57 -4.71 -11.64
N GLU A 79 -9.63 -4.73 -12.43
CA GLU A 79 -10.95 -4.21 -12.07
C GLU A 79 -11.91 -5.38 -11.87
N ILE A 80 -12.88 -5.22 -10.94
CA ILE A 80 -13.88 -6.23 -10.63
C ILE A 80 -15.05 -6.05 -11.60
N ASP A 81 -15.36 -7.12 -12.33
CA ASP A 81 -16.52 -7.18 -13.22
C ASP A 81 -17.74 -7.76 -12.52
N GLY A 82 -17.55 -8.72 -11.61
CA GLY A 82 -18.60 -9.38 -10.86
C GLY A 82 -18.08 -10.01 -9.56
N LEU A 83 -18.98 -10.12 -8.56
CA LEU A 83 -18.69 -10.76 -7.29
C LEU A 83 -19.43 -12.09 -7.18
N ASN A 84 -18.76 -13.08 -6.57
CA ASN A 84 -19.32 -14.38 -6.24
C ASN A 84 -19.03 -14.68 -4.77
N GLU A 85 -20.08 -14.99 -3.99
CA GLU A 85 -20.05 -15.25 -2.55
C GLU A 85 -20.36 -16.73 -2.22
N GLU A 86 -20.20 -17.64 -3.16
CA GLU A 86 -20.52 -19.06 -2.96
C GLU A 86 -19.50 -19.79 -2.06
N GLU A 87 -18.30 -19.26 -1.90
CA GLU A 87 -17.23 -19.79 -1.05
C GLU A 87 -17.14 -19.02 0.27
N ASP A 88 -16.44 -19.58 1.24
CA ASP A 88 -16.19 -18.94 2.54
C ASP A 88 -15.37 -17.62 2.42
N TYR A 89 -14.74 -17.40 1.27
CA TYR A 89 -14.02 -16.19 0.93
C TYR A 89 -14.54 -15.59 -0.39
N LEU A 90 -14.49 -14.28 -0.49
CA LEU A 90 -14.98 -13.53 -1.63
C LEU A 90 -14.23 -13.92 -2.93
N ARG A 91 -14.97 -14.29 -3.98
CA ARG A 91 -14.46 -14.51 -5.34
C ARG A 91 -14.95 -13.42 -6.28
N ALA A 92 -14.23 -13.18 -7.36
CA ALA A 92 -14.62 -12.20 -8.36
C ALA A 92 -14.20 -12.65 -9.77
N GLU A 93 -15.00 -12.24 -10.73
CA GLU A 93 -14.59 -12.10 -12.11
C GLU A 93 -13.88 -10.76 -12.27
N VAL A 94 -12.74 -10.74 -12.95
CA VAL A 94 -11.90 -9.56 -13.05
C VAL A 94 -11.35 -9.36 -14.47
N SER A 95 -11.21 -8.11 -14.85
CA SER A 95 -10.48 -7.69 -16.04
C SER A 95 -9.12 -7.13 -15.64
N PHE A 96 -8.05 -7.74 -16.15
CA PHE A 96 -6.69 -7.23 -15.94
C PHE A 96 -6.41 -6.03 -16.84
N PHE A 97 -5.60 -5.12 -16.33
CA PHE A 97 -5.15 -3.97 -17.11
C PHE A 97 -3.70 -3.57 -16.75
N ASP A 98 -3.03 -2.98 -17.73
CA ASP A 98 -1.69 -2.43 -17.60
C ASP A 98 -1.66 -0.93 -17.95
N ASP A 99 -0.47 -0.35 -18.08
CA ASP A 99 -0.31 0.99 -18.60
C ASP A 99 -0.65 1.02 -20.10
N ASP A 100 -1.34 2.07 -20.53
CA ASP A 100 -1.75 2.24 -21.93
C ASP A 100 -0.56 2.62 -22.83
N ASP A 101 0.52 3.12 -22.22
CA ASP A 101 1.74 3.52 -22.91
C ASP A 101 3.00 3.02 -22.15
N ALA A 102 4.08 2.84 -22.92
CA ALA A 102 5.41 2.54 -22.40
C ALA A 102 6.29 3.79 -22.33
N ILE A 103 5.69 5.00 -22.34
CA ILE A 103 6.43 6.24 -22.35
C ILE A 103 7.09 6.44 -20.98
N ALA A 104 8.42 6.51 -20.98
CA ALA A 104 9.16 6.81 -19.76
C ALA A 104 8.80 8.21 -19.25
N ALA A 105 8.62 8.31 -17.94
CA ALA A 105 8.40 9.60 -17.31
C ALA A 105 9.64 10.51 -17.50
N PRO A 106 9.44 11.84 -17.65
CA PRO A 106 10.55 12.79 -17.68
C PRO A 106 11.45 12.65 -16.46
N GLU A 107 12.76 12.73 -16.64
CA GLU A 107 13.74 12.58 -15.55
C GLU A 107 13.52 13.64 -14.45
N GLU A 108 13.14 14.86 -14.84
CA GLU A 108 12.79 15.93 -13.88
C GLU A 108 11.65 15.52 -12.95
N ASP A 109 10.60 14.88 -13.47
CA ASP A 109 9.48 14.38 -12.67
C ASP A 109 9.92 13.24 -11.75
N ARG A 110 10.75 12.32 -12.24
CA ARG A 110 11.34 11.23 -11.43
C ARG A 110 12.14 11.78 -10.26
N GLU A 111 13.08 12.68 -10.53
CA GLU A 111 13.89 13.32 -9.49
C GLU A 111 13.05 14.10 -8.48
N LYS A 112 12.03 14.83 -8.94
CA LYS A 112 11.14 15.60 -8.07
C LYS A 112 10.32 14.69 -7.17
N ALA A 113 9.77 13.60 -7.69
CA ALA A 113 9.05 12.61 -6.92
C ALA A 113 9.95 11.96 -5.85
N ILE A 114 11.18 11.61 -6.19
CA ILE A 114 12.18 11.06 -5.24
C ILE A 114 12.50 12.06 -4.13
N ARG A 115 12.69 13.34 -4.47
CA ARG A 115 12.90 14.39 -3.44
C ARG A 115 11.74 14.50 -2.47
N HIS A 116 10.49 14.49 -2.97
CA HIS A 116 9.29 14.51 -2.13
C HIS A 116 9.18 13.29 -1.24
N TYR A 117 9.45 12.10 -1.80
CA TYR A 117 9.49 10.85 -1.04
C TYR A 117 10.51 10.91 0.11
N ARG A 118 11.73 11.38 -0.14
CA ARG A 118 12.75 11.54 0.91
C ARG A 118 12.28 12.48 2.02
N THR A 119 11.69 13.63 1.64
CA THR A 119 11.13 14.57 2.62
C THR A 119 9.99 13.93 3.44
N LEU A 120 9.14 13.09 2.82
CA LEU A 120 8.08 12.37 3.53
C LEU A 120 8.65 11.42 4.59
N ASN A 121 9.72 10.69 4.25
CA ASN A 121 10.40 9.80 5.19
C ASN A 121 11.10 10.56 6.33
N GLU A 122 11.75 11.66 6.03
CA GLU A 122 12.40 12.52 7.05
C GLU A 122 11.41 13.06 8.08
N LEU A 123 10.17 13.31 7.69
CA LEU A 123 9.09 13.73 8.59
C LEU A 123 8.53 12.59 9.47
N GLY A 124 8.96 11.35 9.26
CA GLY A 124 8.44 10.20 10.01
C GLY A 124 6.97 9.88 9.77
N THR A 125 6.36 10.47 8.74
CA THR A 125 4.94 10.30 8.41
C THR A 125 4.70 9.25 7.33
N ALA A 126 5.76 8.64 6.82
CA ALA A 126 5.69 7.57 5.84
C ALA A 126 5.01 6.31 6.43
N ARG A 127 4.11 5.73 5.65
CA ARG A 127 3.39 4.51 6.06
C ARG A 127 4.27 3.26 6.05
N ASN A 128 5.21 3.19 5.13
CA ASN A 128 6.12 2.06 4.94
C ASN A 128 7.55 2.58 4.83
N HIS A 129 8.47 1.92 5.51
CA HIS A 129 9.89 2.29 5.56
C HIS A 129 10.78 1.39 4.67
N SER A 130 10.17 0.57 3.79
CA SER A 130 10.96 -0.18 2.81
C SER A 130 11.63 0.77 1.82
N GLU A 131 12.90 0.54 1.54
CA GLU A 131 13.57 1.30 0.50
C GLU A 131 12.97 0.99 -0.88
N PRO A 132 12.58 2.02 -1.66
CA PRO A 132 12.04 1.83 -2.99
C PRO A 132 13.16 1.44 -3.97
N ASP A 133 12.84 0.60 -4.93
CA ASP A 133 13.71 0.41 -6.09
C ASP A 133 13.62 1.63 -7.02
N LEU A 134 14.62 2.50 -6.93
CA LEU A 134 14.68 3.74 -7.72
C LEU A 134 14.91 3.49 -9.21
N GLN A 135 15.29 2.28 -9.60
CA GLN A 135 15.48 1.89 -11.00
C GLN A 135 14.23 1.23 -11.59
N ASP A 136 13.21 0.98 -10.77
CA ASP A 136 11.96 0.39 -11.26
C ASP A 136 11.34 1.27 -12.35
N PRO A 137 10.97 0.72 -13.52
CA PRO A 137 10.29 1.48 -14.58
C PRO A 137 8.93 2.03 -14.11
N GLN A 138 8.29 1.43 -13.10
CA GLN A 138 7.07 1.91 -12.45
C GLN A 138 7.41 2.52 -11.07
N LEU A 139 8.37 3.45 -11.05
CA LEU A 139 8.87 4.12 -9.84
C LEU A 139 7.74 4.71 -8.99
N SER A 140 6.68 5.23 -9.63
CA SER A 140 5.52 5.79 -8.93
C SER A 140 4.93 4.83 -7.90
N PHE A 141 4.84 3.54 -8.20
CA PHE A 141 4.33 2.53 -7.29
C PHE A 141 5.28 2.27 -6.11
N GLN A 142 6.59 2.32 -6.37
CA GLN A 142 7.59 2.17 -5.32
C GLN A 142 7.48 3.31 -4.29
N LEU A 143 7.37 4.56 -4.78
CA LEU A 143 7.31 5.74 -3.93
C LEU A 143 5.95 5.89 -3.22
N ALA A 144 4.86 5.48 -3.88
CA ALA A 144 3.51 5.59 -3.35
C ALA A 144 3.28 4.78 -2.08
N GLN A 145 4.04 3.69 -1.85
CA GLN A 145 3.92 2.87 -0.63
C GLN A 145 4.09 3.67 0.67
N ALA A 146 4.84 4.77 0.61
CA ALA A 146 5.07 5.65 1.75
C ALA A 146 3.88 6.59 2.06
N VAL A 147 2.96 6.77 1.11
CA VAL A 147 1.82 7.69 1.26
C VAL A 147 0.75 7.09 2.17
N PRO A 148 0.27 7.81 3.20
CA PRO A 148 -0.72 7.28 4.13
C PRO A 148 -2.18 7.32 3.63
N ASP A 149 -2.47 8.07 2.57
CA ASP A 149 -3.81 8.32 2.04
C ASP A 149 -4.28 7.19 1.12
N LEU A 150 -5.12 6.30 1.64
CA LEU A 150 -5.63 5.14 0.90
C LEU A 150 -6.54 5.52 -0.27
N ASP A 151 -7.24 6.65 -0.19
CA ASP A 151 -8.11 7.11 -1.27
C ASP A 151 -7.27 7.55 -2.45
N PHE A 152 -6.23 8.34 -2.18
CA PHE A 152 -5.25 8.72 -3.18
C PHE A 152 -4.55 7.49 -3.79
N LEU A 153 -4.09 6.54 -2.97
CA LEU A 153 -3.44 5.32 -3.45
C LEU A 153 -4.36 4.48 -4.35
N SER A 154 -5.65 4.41 -4.01
CA SER A 154 -6.64 3.69 -4.82
C SER A 154 -6.86 4.34 -6.20
N VAL A 155 -6.84 5.66 -6.27
CA VAL A 155 -6.90 6.40 -7.55
C VAL A 155 -5.62 6.16 -8.34
N LEU A 156 -4.46 6.25 -7.69
CA LEU A 156 -3.15 6.06 -8.32
C LEU A 156 -3.00 4.65 -8.91
N LEU A 157 -3.53 3.60 -8.24
CA LEU A 157 -3.51 2.22 -8.74
C LEU A 157 -4.18 2.09 -10.10
N ARG A 158 -5.24 2.86 -10.35
CA ARG A 158 -6.05 2.81 -11.58
C ARG A 158 -5.48 3.66 -12.71
N GLN A 159 -4.58 4.59 -12.41
CA GLN A 159 -3.94 5.44 -13.42
C GLN A 159 -3.04 4.59 -14.32
N ARG A 160 -3.26 4.69 -15.65
CA ARG A 160 -2.63 3.83 -16.68
C ARG A 160 -1.44 4.47 -17.37
N SER A 161 -0.74 5.39 -16.72
CA SER A 161 0.48 6.02 -17.23
C SER A 161 1.46 6.28 -16.10
N GLU A 162 2.69 5.82 -16.24
CA GLU A 162 3.75 6.09 -15.26
C GLU A 162 4.01 7.58 -15.11
N ALA A 163 4.09 8.30 -16.22
CA ALA A 163 4.27 9.76 -16.20
C ALA A 163 3.07 10.47 -15.53
N GLY A 164 1.85 9.97 -15.76
CA GLY A 164 0.64 10.45 -15.09
C GLY A 164 0.69 10.23 -13.60
N ARG A 165 1.03 9.02 -13.15
CA ARG A 165 1.14 8.66 -11.73
C ARG A 165 2.18 9.51 -10.99
N LEU A 166 3.36 9.72 -11.59
CA LEU A 166 4.40 10.57 -10.99
C LEU A 166 3.94 12.02 -10.84
N LYS A 167 3.25 12.59 -11.83
CA LYS A 167 2.69 13.94 -11.75
C LYS A 167 1.64 14.06 -10.66
N GLU A 168 0.74 13.07 -10.54
CA GLU A 168 -0.26 13.04 -9.47
C GLU A 168 0.40 12.92 -8.09
N LEU A 169 1.40 12.05 -7.95
CA LEU A 169 2.17 11.90 -6.71
C LEU A 169 2.90 13.18 -6.32
N ILE A 170 3.56 13.85 -7.27
CA ILE A 170 4.21 15.14 -7.06
C ILE A 170 3.20 16.20 -6.62
N HIS A 171 2.05 16.27 -7.30
CA HIS A 171 1.00 17.23 -6.96
C HIS A 171 0.47 17.01 -5.55
N TYR A 172 0.12 15.75 -5.22
CA TYR A 172 -0.34 15.38 -3.89
C TYR A 172 0.67 15.75 -2.80
N LEU A 173 1.93 15.31 -2.96
CA LEU A 173 2.99 15.56 -1.97
C LEU A 173 3.35 17.05 -1.86
N SER A 174 3.27 17.82 -2.93
CA SER A 174 3.47 19.29 -2.89
C SER A 174 2.45 19.98 -1.98
N GLY A 175 1.23 19.48 -1.89
CA GLY A 175 0.20 19.99 -0.97
C GLY A 175 0.26 19.38 0.44
N TYR A 176 0.70 18.13 0.54
CA TYR A 176 0.75 17.37 1.80
C TYR A 176 1.94 17.74 2.69
N LEU A 177 3.15 17.77 2.13
CA LEU A 177 4.39 17.99 2.89
C LEU A 177 4.44 19.32 3.67
N PRO A 178 4.01 20.47 3.13
CA PRO A 178 3.99 21.72 3.89
C PRO A 178 3.07 21.65 5.12
N LYS A 179 1.93 20.95 5.00
CA LYS A 179 0.99 20.75 6.12
C LYS A 179 1.63 19.91 7.23
N GLN A 180 2.31 18.83 6.85
CA GLN A 180 3.00 17.98 7.83
C GLN A 180 4.15 18.70 8.53
N LYS A 181 4.95 19.48 7.80
CA LYS A 181 6.00 20.33 8.39
C LYS A 181 5.43 21.34 9.39
N ALA A 182 4.27 21.94 9.08
CA ALA A 182 3.61 22.85 10.00
C ALA A 182 3.13 22.15 11.27
N ILE A 183 2.56 20.94 11.15
CA ILE A 183 2.11 20.11 12.28
C ILE A 183 3.31 19.74 13.19
N GLU A 184 4.42 19.28 12.62
CA GLU A 184 5.62 18.93 13.40
C GLU A 184 6.18 20.15 14.16
N ARG A 185 6.27 21.31 13.49
CA ARG A 185 6.67 22.55 14.19
C ARG A 185 5.74 22.93 15.33
N MET A 186 4.42 22.72 15.17
CA MET A 186 3.47 22.98 16.25
C MET A 186 3.65 22.02 17.43
N LYS A 187 3.97 20.74 17.16
CA LYS A 187 4.26 19.75 18.22
C LYS A 187 5.52 20.14 18.99
N GLU A 188 6.57 20.58 18.31
CA GLU A 188 7.83 21.02 18.93
C GLU A 188 7.63 22.27 19.81
N LEU A 189 6.74 23.18 19.39
CA LEU A 189 6.43 24.42 20.10
C LEU A 189 5.39 24.24 21.22
N ALA A 190 4.62 23.12 21.20
CA ALA A 190 3.65 22.84 22.25
C ALA A 190 4.42 22.60 23.56
N PRO A 191 4.21 23.46 24.63
CA PRO A 191 4.88 23.24 25.90
C PRO A 191 4.53 21.85 26.40
N THR A 192 5.53 21.08 26.83
CA THR A 192 5.34 19.90 27.65
C THR A 192 4.64 20.35 28.93
N ASN A 193 3.32 20.40 28.91
CA ASN A 193 2.53 20.74 30.10
C ASN A 193 2.85 19.69 31.14
N GLY A 194 3.65 20.12 32.12
CA GLY A 194 4.08 19.32 33.24
C GLY A 194 2.89 18.78 34.05
N TYR A 195 2.57 17.53 33.83
CA TYR A 195 2.00 16.68 34.85
C TYR A 195 3.17 16.06 35.62
N GLY A 196 3.62 16.72 36.68
CA GLY A 196 4.74 16.19 37.49
C GLY A 196 5.23 17.11 38.56
N GLN A 197 4.35 17.68 39.40
CA GLN A 197 4.71 18.01 40.76
C GLN A 197 3.53 17.65 41.67
N LYS A 198 3.59 16.48 42.31
CA LYS A 198 2.87 16.26 43.56
C LYS A 198 3.45 17.25 44.58
N PRO A 199 2.64 18.04 45.32
CA PRO A 199 3.15 18.77 46.44
C PRO A 199 3.59 17.75 47.52
N GLU A 200 4.85 17.74 47.85
CA GLU A 200 5.32 17.17 49.09
C GLU A 200 4.83 18.06 50.25
N GLY A 201 4.22 17.42 51.25
CA GLY A 201 4.14 17.98 52.58
C GLY A 201 2.74 18.35 53.08
N LEU A 202 2.17 17.50 53.87
CA LEU A 202 1.83 17.75 55.29
C LEU A 202 1.31 16.44 55.89
#